data_88e4b73c83e035da4adfb3dbbc78d8a2
#
_entry.id   88e4b73c83e035da4adfb3dbbc78d8a2
#
_cell.length_a   1.000
_cell.length_b   1.000
_cell.length_c   1.000
_cell.angle_alpha   90.00
_cell.angle_beta   90.00
_cell.angle_gamma   90.00
#
_symmetry.space_group_name_H-M   'P 1'
#
loop_
_entity.id
_entity.type
_entity.pdbx_description
1 polymer ?
#
loop_
_entity_poly.entity_id
_entity_poly.type
_entity_poly.pdbx_seq_one_letter_code
_entity_poly.pdbx_strand_id
1 'polypeptide(L)'
;MVVINHNIKFILSFLFLSSLYTNDSYIDVITTNDMHGFLNEQDALFMNPNFPPKIMGGAAFIEYVNKIKVKLSSGLDDILILDGGNFFQGHPVGIVDSGKTMIEWMNKVGYDAIVPAQNDFLFGYENLVSLSEKANFPFLAANIFNSEGENIFDPYTILNIKDVKIGIIGIAGDIIAESVLDKNLRGVTISSSADAMKKWVSKLEKMDIDIIVVLTSAGVPWDRDVVYKKFLEKDKNTKEILNAIQLGFY
;
A
#
# COMPACT_ATOMS: atom_id res chain seq x y z
N MET A 1 64.27 -11.75 -15.47
CA MET A 1 63.37 -12.24 -16.53
C MET A 1 62.31 -13.09 -15.83
N VAL A 2 61.15 -12.50 -15.51
CA VAL A 2 60.09 -13.21 -14.80
C VAL A 2 59.17 -13.79 -15.86
N VAL A 3 59.18 -15.12 -15.97
CA VAL A 3 58.27 -15.85 -16.85
C VAL A 3 56.92 -15.94 -16.14
N ILE A 4 56.01 -15.07 -16.53
CA ILE A 4 54.63 -15.15 -16.07
C ILE A 4 53.93 -16.27 -16.86
N ASN A 5 53.66 -17.37 -16.17
CA ASN A 5 53.01 -18.54 -16.73
C ASN A 5 51.66 -18.20 -17.35
N HIS A 6 51.47 -18.48 -18.63
CA HIS A 6 50.24 -18.12 -19.38
C HIS A 6 48.95 -18.70 -18.75
N ASN A 7 49.09 -19.78 -18.01
CA ASN A 7 47.95 -20.43 -17.33
C ASN A 7 47.39 -19.63 -16.14
N ILE A 8 48.23 -18.78 -15.49
CA ILE A 8 47.78 -17.95 -14.36
C ILE A 8 46.93 -16.78 -14.87
N LYS A 9 47.21 -16.24 -16.06
CA LYS A 9 46.40 -15.17 -16.67
C LYS A 9 45.00 -15.66 -17.07
N PHE A 10 44.89 -16.90 -17.50
CA PHE A 10 43.58 -17.49 -17.87
C PHE A 10 42.72 -17.77 -16.65
N ILE A 11 43.28 -18.24 -15.54
CA ILE A 11 42.55 -18.45 -14.27
C ILE A 11 42.14 -17.15 -13.63
N LEU A 12 42.96 -16.11 -13.65
CA LEU A 12 42.60 -14.76 -13.16
C LEU A 12 41.52 -14.11 -14.02
N SER A 13 41.55 -14.30 -15.34
CA SER A 13 40.52 -13.78 -16.24
C SER A 13 39.17 -14.50 -16.03
N PHE A 14 39.20 -15.81 -15.75
CA PHE A 14 37.99 -16.60 -15.46
C PHE A 14 37.37 -16.25 -14.09
N LEU A 15 38.20 -16.00 -13.08
CA LEU A 15 37.76 -15.56 -11.76
C LEU A 15 37.15 -14.13 -11.81
N PHE A 16 37.63 -13.27 -12.72
CA PHE A 16 37.07 -11.94 -12.89
C PHE A 16 35.74 -11.93 -13.67
N LEU A 17 35.54 -12.90 -14.59
CA LEU A 17 34.26 -13.05 -15.30
C LEU A 17 33.16 -13.69 -14.43
N SER A 18 33.52 -14.53 -13.47
CA SER A 18 32.52 -15.14 -12.57
C SER A 18 31.93 -14.18 -11.55
N SER A 19 32.54 -13.00 -11.33
CA SER A 19 32.04 -11.97 -10.43
C SER A 19 31.05 -10.98 -11.09
N LEU A 20 30.75 -11.16 -12.40
CA LEU A 20 29.82 -10.30 -13.14
C LEU A 20 28.40 -10.89 -13.27
N TYR A 21 28.13 -12.06 -12.71
CA TYR A 21 26.76 -12.54 -12.55
C TYR A 21 26.15 -11.88 -11.31
N THR A 22 25.62 -10.69 -11.47
CA THR A 22 24.67 -10.13 -10.52
C THR A 22 23.39 -10.96 -10.65
N ASN A 23 23.10 -11.78 -9.64
CA ASN A 23 21.75 -12.31 -9.53
C ASN A 23 20.84 -11.14 -9.23
N ASP A 24 19.99 -10.76 -10.18
CA ASP A 24 18.95 -9.79 -9.95
C ASP A 24 18.03 -10.31 -8.81
N SER A 25 17.94 -9.56 -7.74
CA SER A 25 17.01 -9.84 -6.64
C SER A 25 15.73 -9.08 -6.88
N TYR A 26 14.60 -9.78 -6.82
CA TYR A 26 13.28 -9.19 -6.93
C TYR A 26 12.58 -9.25 -5.57
N ILE A 27 11.82 -8.20 -5.25
CA ILE A 27 10.90 -8.15 -4.11
C ILE A 27 9.52 -7.97 -4.71
N ASP A 28 8.64 -8.93 -4.47
CA ASP A 28 7.25 -8.81 -4.89
C ASP A 28 6.47 -7.94 -3.90
N VAL A 29 5.74 -6.96 -4.42
CA VAL A 29 4.90 -6.08 -3.61
C VAL A 29 3.45 -6.34 -3.95
N ILE A 30 2.67 -6.73 -2.94
CA ILE A 30 1.22 -6.87 -3.03
C ILE A 30 0.59 -5.69 -2.28
N THR A 31 -0.29 -4.96 -2.95
CA THR A 31 -1.02 -3.87 -2.33
C THR A 31 -2.51 -4.11 -2.41
N THR A 32 -3.21 -3.77 -1.32
CA THR A 32 -4.66 -3.66 -1.26
C THR A 32 -5.06 -2.26 -0.82
N ASN A 33 -6.27 -1.86 -1.12
CA ASN A 33 -6.91 -0.64 -0.64
C ASN A 33 -8.42 -0.76 -0.84
N ASP A 34 -9.20 0.02 -0.13
CA ASP A 34 -10.64 0.12 -0.29
C ASP A 34 -11.36 -1.25 -0.23
N MET A 35 -10.92 -2.11 0.70
CA MET A 35 -11.55 -3.43 0.87
C MET A 35 -12.95 -3.35 1.49
N HIS A 36 -13.21 -2.29 2.26
CA HIS A 36 -14.53 -2.00 2.83
C HIS A 36 -15.22 -3.18 3.53
N GLY A 37 -14.45 -4.08 4.14
CA GLY A 37 -14.95 -5.26 4.83
C GLY A 37 -15.42 -6.40 3.92
N PHE A 38 -15.14 -6.34 2.62
CA PHE A 38 -15.52 -7.39 1.67
C PHE A 38 -14.54 -8.57 1.72
N LEU A 39 -14.92 -9.62 2.47
CA LEU A 39 -14.18 -10.89 2.53
C LEU A 39 -14.91 -12.05 1.85
N ASN A 40 -16.14 -11.83 1.41
CA ASN A 40 -16.95 -12.85 0.78
C ASN A 40 -16.72 -12.91 -0.74
N GLU A 41 -16.93 -14.10 -1.31
CA GLU A 41 -17.07 -14.24 -2.75
C GLU A 41 -18.29 -13.46 -3.25
N GLN A 42 -18.19 -12.79 -4.38
CA GLN A 42 -19.28 -12.05 -5.00
C GLN A 42 -19.24 -12.12 -6.53
N ASP A 43 -20.40 -11.87 -7.13
CA ASP A 43 -20.51 -11.80 -8.59
C ASP A 43 -20.06 -10.43 -9.10
N ALA A 44 -19.15 -10.41 -10.07
CA ALA A 44 -18.70 -9.19 -10.73
C ALA A 44 -19.72 -8.71 -11.79
N LEU A 45 -20.89 -8.29 -11.34
CA LEU A 45 -21.99 -7.84 -12.22
C LEU A 45 -21.58 -6.67 -13.12
N PHE A 46 -20.65 -5.84 -12.66
CA PHE A 46 -20.10 -4.73 -13.44
C PHE A 46 -19.27 -5.16 -14.64
N MET A 47 -18.72 -6.39 -14.63
CA MET A 47 -17.97 -6.94 -15.76
C MET A 47 -18.90 -7.57 -16.79
N ASN A 48 -19.88 -8.34 -16.35
CA ASN A 48 -20.89 -8.95 -17.20
C ASN A 48 -22.16 -9.22 -16.38
N PRO A 49 -23.22 -8.44 -16.53
CA PRO A 49 -24.44 -8.59 -15.74
C PRO A 49 -25.21 -9.89 -16.02
N ASN A 50 -25.04 -10.49 -17.21
CA ASN A 50 -25.76 -11.72 -17.59
C ASN A 50 -25.01 -13.00 -17.19
N PHE A 51 -23.68 -12.95 -17.19
CA PHE A 51 -22.79 -14.06 -16.83
C PHE A 51 -21.60 -13.52 -16.01
N PRO A 52 -21.85 -13.07 -14.77
CA PRO A 52 -20.81 -12.43 -13.97
C PRO A 52 -19.72 -13.44 -13.59
N PRO A 53 -18.45 -13.12 -13.80
CA PRO A 53 -17.38 -13.90 -13.18
C PRO A 53 -17.41 -13.72 -11.66
N LYS A 54 -16.87 -14.71 -10.94
CA LYS A 54 -16.73 -14.64 -9.48
C LYS A 54 -15.52 -13.80 -9.10
N ILE A 55 -15.71 -12.82 -8.22
CA ILE A 55 -14.63 -12.20 -7.46
C ILE A 55 -14.41 -13.08 -6.24
N MET A 56 -13.20 -13.58 -6.10
CA MET A 56 -12.85 -14.48 -5.02
C MET A 56 -12.67 -13.68 -3.72
N GLY A 57 -13.17 -14.24 -2.61
CA GLY A 57 -13.12 -13.58 -1.31
C GLY A 57 -11.78 -13.74 -0.58
N GLY A 58 -11.74 -13.28 0.67
CA GLY A 58 -10.54 -13.23 1.50
C GLY A 58 -9.85 -14.59 1.74
N ALA A 59 -10.58 -15.70 1.75
CA ALA A 59 -9.98 -17.04 1.87
C ALA A 59 -9.11 -17.39 0.65
N ALA A 60 -9.59 -17.08 -0.56
CA ALA A 60 -8.82 -17.30 -1.77
C ALA A 60 -7.61 -16.35 -1.87
N PHE A 61 -7.72 -15.14 -1.34
CA PHE A 61 -6.59 -14.23 -1.27
C PHE A 61 -5.47 -14.80 -0.37
N ILE A 62 -5.81 -15.34 0.81
CA ILE A 62 -4.84 -16.03 1.68
C ILE A 62 -4.16 -17.17 0.93
N GLU A 63 -4.95 -18.00 0.22
CA GLU A 63 -4.40 -19.12 -0.55
C GLU A 63 -3.48 -18.64 -1.68
N TYR A 64 -3.86 -17.57 -2.36
CA TYR A 64 -3.04 -16.96 -3.41
C TYR A 64 -1.70 -16.46 -2.87
N VAL A 65 -1.71 -15.71 -1.76
CA VAL A 65 -0.50 -15.22 -1.10
C VAL A 65 0.40 -16.39 -0.68
N ASN A 66 -0.19 -17.43 -0.06
CA ASN A 66 0.55 -18.61 0.35
C ASN A 66 1.17 -19.35 -0.85
N LYS A 67 0.47 -19.46 -1.98
CA LYS A 67 1.01 -20.06 -3.21
C LYS A 67 2.18 -19.25 -3.77
N ILE A 68 2.11 -17.92 -3.72
CA ILE A 68 3.24 -17.07 -4.15
C ILE A 68 4.42 -17.29 -3.21
N LYS A 69 4.23 -17.25 -1.90
CA LYS A 69 5.27 -17.51 -0.91
C LYS A 69 5.99 -18.84 -1.15
N VAL A 70 5.22 -19.91 -1.44
CA VAL A 70 5.77 -21.23 -1.75
C VAL A 70 6.49 -21.26 -3.10
N LYS A 71 5.98 -20.56 -4.12
CA LYS A 71 6.56 -20.55 -5.48
C LYS A 71 7.89 -19.78 -5.53
N LEU A 72 7.99 -18.71 -4.78
CA LEU A 72 9.21 -17.91 -4.66
C LEU A 72 10.29 -18.61 -3.82
N SER A 73 10.02 -19.78 -3.31
CA SER A 73 10.67 -20.76 -2.42
C SER A 73 12.18 -20.67 -2.17
N SER A 74 12.76 -19.52 -2.26
CA SER A 74 14.07 -19.23 -1.70
C SER A 74 14.00 -18.56 -0.31
N GLY A 75 12.81 -18.25 0.19
CA GLY A 75 12.56 -17.68 1.53
C GLY A 75 11.11 -17.16 1.68
N LEU A 76 10.54 -17.34 2.85
CA LEU A 76 9.18 -16.89 3.20
C LEU A 76 9.04 -15.36 3.25
N ASP A 77 10.15 -14.62 3.13
CA ASP A 77 10.26 -13.21 3.47
C ASP A 77 10.47 -12.30 2.24
N ASP A 78 10.14 -12.78 1.04
CA ASP A 78 10.43 -12.07 -0.21
C ASP A 78 9.26 -11.21 -0.72
N ILE A 79 8.14 -11.17 0.00
CA ILE A 79 6.93 -10.46 -0.38
C ILE A 79 6.65 -9.36 0.64
N LEU A 80 6.41 -8.16 0.14
CA LEU A 80 5.93 -7.04 0.92
C LEU A 80 4.42 -6.87 0.69
N ILE A 81 3.60 -6.94 1.76
CA ILE A 81 2.14 -6.83 1.68
C ILE A 81 1.67 -5.58 2.42
N LEU A 82 1.13 -4.62 1.69
CA LEU A 82 0.76 -3.30 2.19
C LEU A 82 -0.72 -3.00 1.94
N ASP A 83 -1.34 -2.20 2.82
CA ASP A 83 -2.71 -1.75 2.63
C ASP A 83 -2.83 -0.22 2.65
N GLY A 84 -3.56 0.32 1.68
CA GLY A 84 -3.80 1.76 1.49
C GLY A 84 -4.95 2.33 2.29
N GLY A 85 -5.59 1.55 3.18
CA GLY A 85 -6.69 1.99 4.04
C GLY A 85 -8.09 1.74 3.47
N ASN A 86 -9.10 2.22 4.20
CA ASN A 86 -10.52 1.92 3.97
C ASN A 86 -10.79 0.41 4.07
N PHE A 87 -10.19 -0.25 5.07
CA PHE A 87 -10.15 -1.71 5.11
C PHE A 87 -11.46 -2.34 5.65
N PHE A 88 -12.19 -1.70 6.58
CA PHE A 88 -13.30 -2.37 7.24
C PHE A 88 -14.69 -1.75 7.04
N GLN A 89 -14.81 -0.45 6.80
CA GLN A 89 -16.09 0.24 6.72
C GLN A 89 -16.76 0.04 5.34
N GLY A 90 -17.99 -0.50 5.31
CA GLY A 90 -18.77 -0.70 4.08
C GLY A 90 -19.62 -1.96 4.16
N HIS A 91 -19.02 -3.13 4.24
CA HIS A 91 -19.72 -4.41 4.33
C HIS A 91 -20.00 -4.81 5.79
N PRO A 92 -21.13 -5.51 6.10
CA PRO A 92 -21.45 -5.97 7.45
C PRO A 92 -20.34 -6.73 8.17
N VAL A 93 -19.57 -7.56 7.47
CA VAL A 93 -18.43 -8.31 8.05
C VAL A 93 -17.40 -7.38 8.69
N GLY A 94 -17.12 -6.26 8.07
CA GLY A 94 -16.17 -5.28 8.62
C GLY A 94 -16.76 -4.41 9.74
N ILE A 95 -18.09 -4.18 9.72
CA ILE A 95 -18.74 -3.21 10.63
C ILE A 95 -19.20 -3.86 11.94
N VAL A 96 -19.66 -5.11 11.91
CA VAL A 96 -20.37 -5.75 13.02
C VAL A 96 -19.55 -5.79 14.31
N ASP A 97 -18.25 -5.87 14.22
CA ASP A 97 -17.32 -5.90 15.35
C ASP A 97 -16.29 -4.75 15.33
N SER A 98 -16.65 -3.68 14.63
CA SER A 98 -15.84 -2.45 14.51
C SER A 98 -14.46 -2.69 13.89
N GLY A 99 -14.35 -3.62 12.95
CA GLY A 99 -13.14 -3.89 12.18
C GLY A 99 -12.26 -5.04 12.70
N LYS A 100 -12.61 -5.69 13.81
CA LYS A 100 -11.76 -6.74 14.40
C LYS A 100 -11.59 -7.95 13.49
N THR A 101 -12.66 -8.43 12.87
CA THR A 101 -12.60 -9.53 11.87
C THR A 101 -11.65 -9.21 10.71
N MET A 102 -11.62 -7.96 10.28
CA MET A 102 -10.69 -7.54 9.22
C MET A 102 -9.23 -7.60 9.69
N ILE A 103 -8.93 -7.13 10.89
CA ILE A 103 -7.58 -7.23 11.47
C ILE A 103 -7.15 -8.69 11.64
N GLU A 104 -8.04 -9.56 12.13
CA GLU A 104 -7.75 -10.99 12.25
C GLU A 104 -7.45 -11.64 10.89
N TRP A 105 -8.20 -11.26 9.86
CA TRP A 105 -7.95 -11.71 8.50
C TRP A 105 -6.61 -11.17 7.96
N MET A 106 -6.34 -9.87 8.13
CA MET A 106 -5.08 -9.26 7.70
C MET A 106 -3.88 -9.88 8.42
N ASN A 107 -4.00 -10.20 9.71
CA ASN A 107 -2.98 -10.94 10.47
C ASN A 107 -2.71 -12.33 9.86
N LYS A 108 -3.75 -13.04 9.39
CA LYS A 108 -3.61 -14.36 8.74
C LYS A 108 -2.98 -14.26 7.35
N VAL A 109 -3.25 -13.20 6.61
CA VAL A 109 -2.59 -12.92 5.32
C VAL A 109 -1.11 -12.62 5.53
N GLY A 110 -0.76 -11.94 6.62
CA GLY A 110 0.58 -11.48 6.95
C GLY A 110 0.91 -10.16 6.28
N TYR A 111 0.09 -9.14 6.53
CA TYR A 111 0.39 -7.77 6.13
C TYR A 111 1.62 -7.26 6.87
N ASP A 112 2.38 -6.36 6.22
CA ASP A 112 3.58 -5.76 6.76
C ASP A 112 3.37 -4.33 7.25
N ALA A 113 2.40 -3.61 6.67
CA ALA A 113 1.97 -2.29 7.14
C ALA A 113 0.64 -1.87 6.51
N ILE A 114 -0.05 -0.93 7.18
CA ILE A 114 -1.25 -0.25 6.70
C ILE A 114 -1.12 1.25 6.94
N VAL A 115 -1.73 2.06 6.06
CA VAL A 115 -2.02 3.48 6.31
C VAL A 115 -3.53 3.67 6.43
N PRO A 116 -4.05 4.30 7.51
CA PRO A 116 -5.48 4.52 7.64
C PRO A 116 -5.99 5.55 6.63
N ALA A 117 -7.22 5.34 6.16
CA ALA A 117 -7.94 6.24 5.27
C ALA A 117 -9.23 6.77 5.94
N GLN A 118 -9.98 7.63 5.25
CA GLN A 118 -11.12 8.37 5.83
C GLN A 118 -12.20 7.45 6.43
N ASN A 119 -12.52 6.32 5.79
CA ASN A 119 -13.58 5.45 6.27
C ASN A 119 -13.16 4.62 7.49
N ASP A 120 -11.87 4.49 7.76
CA ASP A 120 -11.38 3.76 8.92
C ASP A 120 -11.63 4.52 10.24
N PHE A 121 -11.98 5.81 10.16
CA PHE A 121 -12.39 6.63 11.31
C PHE A 121 -13.89 6.54 11.63
N LEU A 122 -14.64 5.60 11.03
CA LEU A 122 -16.11 5.50 11.22
C LEU A 122 -16.51 5.41 12.69
N PHE A 123 -15.76 4.68 13.51
CA PHE A 123 -16.04 4.53 14.95
C PHE A 123 -15.10 5.37 15.83
N GLY A 124 -14.47 6.40 15.28
CA GLY A 124 -13.54 7.27 15.96
C GLY A 124 -12.09 6.75 15.94
N TYR A 125 -11.16 7.64 16.28
CA TYR A 125 -9.74 7.30 16.27
C TYR A 125 -9.37 6.32 17.39
N GLU A 126 -10.09 6.35 18.52
CA GLU A 126 -9.85 5.41 19.65
C GLU A 126 -10.11 3.96 19.22
N ASN A 127 -11.14 3.72 18.40
CA ASN A 127 -11.37 2.41 17.81
C ASN A 127 -10.20 2.00 16.92
N LEU A 128 -9.71 2.91 16.10
CA LEU A 128 -8.61 2.65 15.19
C LEU A 128 -7.30 2.33 15.95
N VAL A 129 -7.03 3.04 17.05
CA VAL A 129 -5.93 2.73 17.97
C VAL A 129 -6.11 1.32 18.55
N SER A 130 -7.32 0.98 19.03
CA SER A 130 -7.61 -0.37 19.56
C SER A 130 -7.44 -1.47 18.51
N LEU A 131 -7.69 -1.19 17.23
CA LEU A 131 -7.43 -2.11 16.13
C LEU A 131 -5.93 -2.26 15.84
N SER A 132 -5.17 -1.17 15.88
CA SER A 132 -3.72 -1.21 15.69
C SER A 132 -3.00 -2.04 16.76
N GLU A 133 -3.50 -2.02 18.02
CA GLU A 133 -2.97 -2.87 19.10
C GLU A 133 -3.21 -4.38 18.90
N LYS A 134 -4.17 -4.75 18.04
CA LYS A 134 -4.52 -6.15 17.71
C LYS A 134 -3.85 -6.63 16.43
N ALA A 135 -3.32 -5.71 15.65
CA ALA A 135 -2.62 -6.01 14.42
C ALA A 135 -1.21 -6.56 14.72
N ASN A 136 -0.78 -7.55 13.94
CA ASN A 136 0.59 -8.06 13.97
C ASN A 136 1.54 -7.23 13.08
N PHE A 137 1.07 -6.11 12.59
CA PHE A 137 1.75 -5.19 11.70
C PHE A 137 1.48 -3.73 12.12
N PRO A 138 2.37 -2.79 11.84
CA PRO A 138 2.17 -1.39 12.23
C PRO A 138 1.10 -0.70 11.39
N PHE A 139 0.32 0.16 12.05
CA PHE A 139 -0.40 1.24 11.41
C PHE A 139 0.56 2.42 11.28
N LEU A 140 0.69 2.98 10.08
CA LEU A 140 1.62 4.05 9.79
C LEU A 140 0.88 5.33 9.41
N ALA A 141 1.18 6.44 10.11
CA ALA A 141 0.65 7.75 9.75
C ALA A 141 1.56 8.88 10.25
N ALA A 142 2.41 9.38 9.40
CA ALA A 142 3.39 10.41 9.72
C ALA A 142 2.77 11.81 9.94
N ASN A 143 1.50 12.00 9.57
CA ASN A 143 0.79 13.26 9.58
C ASN A 143 -0.49 13.27 10.43
N ILE A 144 -0.71 12.26 11.28
CA ILE A 144 -1.83 12.21 12.23
C ILE A 144 -1.30 12.36 13.66
N PHE A 145 -1.81 13.34 14.38
CA PHE A 145 -1.36 13.73 15.71
C PHE A 145 -2.51 13.78 16.72
N ASN A 146 -2.19 13.49 17.98
CA ASN A 146 -3.08 13.71 19.11
C ASN A 146 -3.11 15.21 19.53
N SER A 147 -3.90 15.54 20.56
CA SER A 147 -4.00 16.90 21.10
C SER A 147 -2.70 17.43 21.71
N GLU A 148 -1.75 16.56 22.01
CA GLU A 148 -0.42 16.91 22.58
C GLU A 148 0.62 17.11 21.46
N GLY A 149 0.24 16.89 20.19
CA GLY A 149 1.13 17.03 19.03
C GLY A 149 2.03 15.82 18.79
N GLU A 150 1.72 14.67 19.42
CA GLU A 150 2.43 13.42 19.20
C GLU A 150 1.77 12.60 18.11
N ASN A 151 2.55 11.87 17.33
CA ASN A 151 1.99 10.95 16.33
C ASN A 151 1.14 9.87 17.02
N ILE A 152 -0.10 9.66 16.53
CA ILE A 152 -1.01 8.59 17.01
C ILE A 152 -0.51 7.23 16.54
N PHE A 153 0.02 7.14 15.34
CA PHE A 153 0.60 5.95 14.76
C PHE A 153 2.05 6.20 14.39
N ASP A 154 2.83 5.13 14.25
CA ASP A 154 4.22 5.25 13.84
C ASP A 154 4.33 5.97 12.48
N PRO A 155 5.25 6.90 12.32
CA PRO A 155 5.41 7.62 11.06
C PRO A 155 6.01 6.75 9.96
N TYR A 156 6.79 5.73 10.30
CA TYR A 156 7.44 4.80 9.39
C TYR A 156 7.83 3.51 10.11
N THR A 157 8.10 2.47 9.33
CA THR A 157 8.76 1.24 9.78
C THR A 157 9.92 0.88 8.87
N ILE A 158 10.82 0.03 9.34
CA ILE A 158 11.95 -0.46 8.55
C ILE A 158 11.89 -1.98 8.55
N LEU A 159 11.87 -2.57 7.37
CA LEU A 159 11.87 -4.01 7.17
C LEU A 159 13.15 -4.42 6.44
N ASN A 160 13.64 -5.61 6.77
CA ASN A 160 14.72 -6.25 6.02
C ASN A 160 14.14 -7.42 5.24
N ILE A 161 14.16 -7.31 3.92
CA ILE A 161 13.71 -8.36 3.02
C ILE A 161 14.95 -8.82 2.24
N LYS A 162 15.37 -10.07 2.43
CA LYS A 162 16.69 -10.53 1.99
C LYS A 162 17.78 -9.60 2.56
N ASP A 163 18.64 -9.10 1.71
CA ASP A 163 19.71 -8.17 2.08
C ASP A 163 19.32 -6.69 1.82
N VAL A 164 18.01 -6.42 1.53
CA VAL A 164 17.49 -5.10 1.21
C VAL A 164 16.76 -4.51 2.42
N LYS A 165 17.19 -3.33 2.84
CA LYS A 165 16.57 -2.57 3.93
C LYS A 165 15.56 -1.59 3.35
N ILE A 166 14.27 -1.80 3.66
CA ILE A 166 13.15 -1.04 3.13
C ILE A 166 12.56 -0.16 4.24
N GLY A 167 12.57 1.16 4.03
CA GLY A 167 11.87 2.11 4.88
C GLY A 167 10.48 2.41 4.32
N ILE A 168 9.42 2.15 5.09
CA ILE A 168 8.03 2.38 4.69
C ILE A 168 7.48 3.55 5.49
N ILE A 169 7.12 4.64 4.83
CA ILE A 169 6.51 5.84 5.43
C ILE A 169 5.02 5.78 5.18
N GLY A 170 4.19 5.90 6.24
CA GLY A 170 2.74 6.05 6.09
C GLY A 170 2.33 7.52 5.98
N ILE A 171 1.56 7.87 4.96
CA ILE A 171 1.01 9.22 4.75
C ILE A 171 -0.50 9.13 4.58
N ALA A 172 -1.24 9.57 5.58
CA ALA A 172 -2.69 9.65 5.52
C ALA A 172 -3.14 10.80 4.58
N GLY A 173 -4.20 10.56 3.81
CA GLY A 173 -4.71 11.54 2.86
C GLY A 173 -5.30 12.78 3.54
N ASP A 174 -5.07 13.96 2.99
CA ASP A 174 -5.60 15.23 3.51
C ASP A 174 -7.14 15.25 3.53
N ILE A 175 -7.80 14.46 2.68
CA ILE A 175 -9.26 14.31 2.61
C ILE A 175 -9.90 13.85 3.94
N ILE A 176 -9.14 13.21 4.83
CA ILE A 176 -9.64 12.76 6.14
C ILE A 176 -10.16 13.95 6.94
N ALA A 177 -9.43 15.06 6.95
CA ALA A 177 -9.83 16.27 7.68
C ALA A 177 -11.13 16.89 7.16
N GLU A 178 -11.47 16.67 5.89
CA GLU A 178 -12.64 17.26 5.23
C GLU A 178 -13.85 16.33 5.23
N SER A 179 -13.64 15.01 5.20
CA SER A 179 -14.70 14.02 4.96
C SER A 179 -15.14 13.26 6.22
N VAL A 180 -14.30 13.22 7.26
CA VAL A 180 -14.63 12.52 8.50
C VAL A 180 -15.38 13.45 9.45
N LEU A 181 -16.39 12.93 10.14
CA LEU A 181 -17.17 13.71 11.11
C LEU A 181 -16.29 14.21 12.27
N ASP A 182 -16.42 15.47 12.66
CA ASP A 182 -15.64 16.11 13.73
C ASP A 182 -15.64 15.31 15.04
N LYS A 183 -16.78 14.66 15.38
CA LYS A 183 -16.88 13.83 16.58
C LYS A 183 -15.91 12.62 16.58
N ASN A 184 -15.58 12.11 15.39
CA ASN A 184 -14.72 10.96 15.19
C ASN A 184 -13.22 11.35 15.12
N LEU A 185 -12.96 12.64 14.93
CA LEU A 185 -11.61 13.23 14.94
C LEU A 185 -11.36 14.10 16.19
N ARG A 186 -12.18 13.96 17.24
CA ARG A 186 -12.03 14.79 18.43
C ARG A 186 -10.64 14.58 19.06
N GLY A 187 -9.84 15.65 19.13
CA GLY A 187 -8.47 15.58 19.65
C GLY A 187 -7.45 15.04 18.64
N VAL A 188 -7.83 14.91 17.37
CA VAL A 188 -6.94 14.50 16.28
C VAL A 188 -6.66 15.68 15.38
N THR A 189 -5.41 15.86 15.00
CA THR A 189 -4.96 16.85 14.01
C THR A 189 -4.30 16.12 12.85
N ILE A 190 -4.66 16.49 11.63
CA ILE A 190 -4.08 15.98 10.40
C ILE A 190 -3.30 17.12 9.76
N SER A 191 -1.99 16.95 9.61
CA SER A 191 -1.15 17.92 8.93
C SER A 191 -1.01 17.61 7.44
N SER A 192 -0.49 18.57 6.66
CA SER A 192 -0.26 18.42 5.23
C SER A 192 0.51 17.14 4.90
N SER A 193 -0.08 16.31 4.04
CA SER A 193 0.54 15.07 3.55
C SER A 193 1.86 15.35 2.81
N ALA A 194 1.89 16.43 2.00
CA ALA A 194 3.06 16.84 1.24
C ALA A 194 4.25 17.23 2.15
N ASP A 195 3.98 17.98 3.23
CA ASP A 195 5.04 18.41 4.15
C ASP A 195 5.55 17.25 5.01
N ALA A 196 4.65 16.38 5.47
CA ALA A 196 5.02 15.16 6.18
C ALA A 196 5.88 14.24 5.29
N MET A 197 5.47 14.02 4.04
CA MET A 197 6.25 13.24 3.08
C MET A 197 7.67 13.79 2.90
N LYS A 198 7.81 15.09 2.62
CA LYS A 198 9.12 15.73 2.46
C LYS A 198 10.00 15.55 3.70
N LYS A 199 9.43 15.77 4.89
CA LYS A 199 10.14 15.63 6.17
C LYS A 199 10.68 14.22 6.36
N TRP A 200 9.83 13.21 6.17
CA TRP A 200 10.18 11.83 6.51
C TRP A 200 11.02 11.15 5.42
N VAL A 201 10.81 11.45 4.14
CA VAL A 201 11.72 11.03 3.07
C VAL A 201 13.11 11.56 3.33
N SER A 202 13.26 12.87 3.56
CA SER A 202 14.57 13.47 3.87
C SER A 202 15.22 12.93 5.15
N LYS A 203 14.43 12.40 6.10
CA LYS A 203 14.97 11.73 7.28
C LYS A 203 15.49 10.34 6.95
N LEU A 204 14.72 9.54 6.18
CA LEU A 204 15.10 8.17 5.81
C LEU A 204 16.28 8.14 4.83
N GLU A 205 16.39 9.12 3.92
CA GLU A 205 17.55 9.28 3.02
C GLU A 205 18.89 9.44 3.76
N LYS A 206 18.86 9.91 5.00
CA LYS A 206 20.05 10.06 5.86
C LYS A 206 20.35 8.81 6.68
N MET A 207 19.48 7.81 6.60
CA MET A 207 19.65 6.52 7.24
C MET A 207 20.19 5.53 6.22
N ASP A 208 20.73 4.43 6.70
CA ASP A 208 21.18 3.31 5.85
C ASP A 208 19.95 2.51 5.39
N ILE A 209 19.25 3.04 4.38
CA ILE A 209 18.03 2.48 3.78
C ILE A 209 18.25 2.34 2.28
N ASP A 210 18.01 1.14 1.75
CA ASP A 210 18.19 0.86 0.32
C ASP A 210 17.01 1.33 -0.53
N ILE A 211 15.78 1.16 -0.01
CA ILE A 211 14.53 1.53 -0.70
C ILE A 211 13.62 2.28 0.26
N ILE A 212 13.10 3.41 -0.17
CA ILE A 212 12.05 4.15 0.54
C ILE A 212 10.73 3.94 -0.19
N VAL A 213 9.74 3.39 0.53
CA VAL A 213 8.36 3.24 0.06
C VAL A 213 7.49 4.27 0.77
N VAL A 214 6.70 5.03 0.02
CA VAL A 214 5.66 5.90 0.56
C VAL A 214 4.32 5.20 0.38
N LEU A 215 3.74 4.71 1.47
CA LEU A 215 2.41 4.15 1.53
C LEU A 215 1.43 5.27 1.86
N THR A 216 0.46 5.54 0.98
CA THR A 216 -0.46 6.66 1.17
C THR A 216 -1.90 6.28 0.90
N SER A 217 -2.83 6.85 1.67
CA SER A 217 -4.27 6.78 1.43
C SER A 217 -4.82 8.01 0.67
N ALA A 218 -3.94 8.91 0.20
CA ALA A 218 -4.35 10.11 -0.54
C ALA A 218 -4.92 9.81 -1.94
N GLY A 219 -4.69 8.61 -2.46
CA GLY A 219 -4.95 8.29 -3.85
C GLY A 219 -3.98 8.99 -4.81
N VAL A 220 -4.02 8.60 -6.07
CA VAL A 220 -3.31 9.33 -7.12
C VAL A 220 -4.28 10.34 -7.69
N PRO A 221 -3.97 11.66 -7.66
CA PRO A 221 -4.77 12.64 -8.37
C PRO A 221 -4.83 12.19 -9.83
N TRP A 222 -6.02 11.79 -10.27
CA TRP A 222 -6.22 11.50 -11.66
C TRP A 222 -6.19 12.84 -12.39
N ASP A 223 -5.01 13.28 -12.80
CA ASP A 223 -4.85 14.42 -13.69
C ASP A 223 -5.31 14.05 -15.11
N ARG A 224 -6.39 13.24 -15.16
CA ARG A 224 -7.15 13.03 -16.39
C ARG A 224 -7.68 14.34 -16.91
N ASP A 225 -7.98 15.29 -16.03
CA ASP A 225 -8.47 16.61 -16.44
C ASP A 225 -7.54 17.33 -17.41
N VAL A 226 -6.23 17.25 -17.24
CA VAL A 226 -5.27 17.85 -18.19
C VAL A 226 -5.18 17.03 -19.47
N VAL A 227 -5.15 15.72 -19.39
CA VAL A 227 -5.12 14.85 -20.57
C VAL A 227 -6.46 14.91 -21.30
N TYR A 228 -7.59 14.89 -20.59
CA TYR A 228 -8.92 15.03 -21.18
C TYR A 228 -9.21 16.43 -21.70
N LYS A 229 -8.78 17.49 -21.04
CA LYS A 229 -8.88 18.86 -21.59
C LYS A 229 -8.14 18.96 -22.90
N LYS A 230 -6.94 18.42 -23.03
CA LYS A 230 -6.19 18.37 -24.30
C LYS A 230 -6.88 17.51 -25.38
N PHE A 231 -7.53 16.41 -24.99
CA PHE A 231 -8.33 15.59 -25.90
C PHE A 231 -9.62 16.29 -26.30
N LEU A 232 -10.34 16.91 -25.36
CA LEU A 232 -11.57 17.65 -25.57
C LEU A 232 -11.37 18.89 -26.45
N GLU A 233 -10.20 19.50 -26.43
CA GLU A 233 -9.85 20.61 -27.33
C GLU A 233 -9.64 20.15 -28.77
N LYS A 234 -9.31 18.87 -29.00
CA LYS A 234 -9.03 18.31 -30.31
C LYS A 234 -10.20 17.63 -31.01
N ASP A 235 -11.19 17.13 -30.25
CA ASP A 235 -12.28 16.34 -30.81
C ASP A 235 -13.64 16.70 -30.19
N LYS A 236 -14.47 17.36 -31.00
CA LYS A 236 -15.82 17.82 -30.60
C LYS A 236 -16.77 16.69 -30.26
N ASN A 237 -16.61 15.52 -30.90
CA ASN A 237 -17.47 14.33 -30.66
C ASN A 237 -17.11 13.66 -29.31
N THR A 238 -15.85 13.61 -28.97
CA THR A 238 -15.39 13.12 -27.67
C THR A 238 -15.87 13.98 -26.53
N LYS A 239 -16.02 15.31 -26.77
CA LYS A 239 -16.57 16.27 -25.80
C LYS A 239 -18.03 15.98 -25.44
N GLU A 240 -18.86 15.63 -26.45
CA GLU A 240 -20.27 15.28 -26.23
C GLU A 240 -20.43 13.96 -25.47
N ILE A 241 -19.60 12.96 -25.78
CA ILE A 241 -19.59 11.66 -25.08
C ILE A 241 -19.16 11.81 -23.63
N LEU A 242 -18.11 12.61 -23.35
CA LEU A 242 -17.63 12.85 -21.99
C LEU A 242 -18.58 13.69 -21.16
N ASN A 243 -19.26 14.66 -21.74
CA ASN A 243 -20.35 15.40 -21.08
C ASN A 243 -21.53 14.47 -20.74
N ALA A 244 -21.85 13.52 -21.63
CA ALA A 244 -22.89 12.54 -21.36
C ALA A 244 -22.49 11.57 -20.21
N ILE A 245 -21.22 11.18 -20.13
CA ILE A 245 -20.67 10.35 -19.04
C ILE A 245 -20.65 11.13 -17.71
N GLN A 246 -20.32 12.43 -17.71
CA GLN A 246 -20.36 13.28 -16.50
C GLN A 246 -21.77 13.59 -16.00
N LEU A 247 -22.77 13.55 -16.87
CA LEU A 247 -24.16 13.93 -16.55
C LEU A 247 -25.07 12.78 -16.13
N GLY A 248 -24.63 11.53 -16.15
CA GLY A 248 -25.61 10.49 -15.95
C GLY A 248 -25.24 9.07 -15.56
N PHE A 249 -24.02 8.75 -15.28
CA PHE A 249 -23.67 7.36 -14.92
C PHE A 249 -22.61 7.29 -13.81
N TYR A 250 -23.09 7.54 -12.61
CA TYR A 250 -22.50 7.03 -11.36
C TYR A 250 -23.60 6.32 -10.58
#